data_9a3de9288dcc5e27168ada1ed31df930
#
_entry.id   9a3de9288dcc5e27168ada1ed31df930
#
_cell.length_a   1.000
_cell.length_b   1.000
_cell.length_c   1.000
_cell.angle_alpha   90.00
_cell.angle_beta   90.00
_cell.angle_gamma   90.00
#
_symmetry.space_group_name_H-M   'P 1'
#
loop_
_entity.id
_entity.type
_entity.pdbx_description
1 polymer ?
#
loop_
_entity_poly.entity_id
_entity_poly.type
_entity_poly.pdbx_seq_one_letter_code
_entity_poly.pdbx_strand_id
1 'polypeptide(L)'
;MTVYDQPKSSYSDTTNAVRIISNVINLIDPVDTPLLAALGGLDAGKSKFKIRGNGTMIEWLEDEYAPLSDVAAQGTTITTNTTVLTVTDASIFKVGHQIQIDAEYMVVSAVDTTNNTLNVYSRSYGGTNATHATTATINIVGVARLEGATTSYEGLVDITAPYNYTQIFQTALKMTGTEMVVDEYGYADAWTYQANKKMPEMFRLVERALFHGVRAAGSATAPRSFGGLGTFTGTTNTVAAGGAIAKTHIDALAEECFLSGAMPDLFVCHPSVGNDLRALLDSSSFVNLTQENTVFGMNAVAGIRTQYGNLRIVEDRWSPLATAYMLDSKKIGLYTLRPFGWKPLGRTGDFDAADLVGEISLAVANEKAHGTITGITS
;
A
#
# COMPACT_ATOMS: atom_id res chain seq x y z
N MET A 1 14.83 -64.09 -33.50
CA MET A 1 14.72 -64.54 -32.12
C MET A 1 16.12 -64.55 -31.54
N THR A 2 16.46 -63.61 -30.73
CA THR A 2 17.81 -63.55 -30.08
C THR A 2 17.82 -64.45 -28.90
N VAL A 3 18.65 -65.54 -28.98
CA VAL A 3 18.89 -66.44 -27.87
C VAL A 3 20.01 -65.84 -27.01
N TYR A 4 19.69 -65.47 -25.79
CA TYR A 4 20.67 -64.92 -24.86
C TYR A 4 21.40 -66.07 -24.16
N ASP A 5 22.72 -66.12 -24.22
CA ASP A 5 23.60 -67.04 -23.52
C ASP A 5 23.81 -66.64 -22.04
N GLN A 6 23.27 -65.50 -21.65
CA GLN A 6 23.28 -64.95 -20.30
C GLN A 6 21.86 -65.07 -19.64
N PRO A 7 21.75 -65.20 -18.34
CA PRO A 7 20.45 -65.26 -17.68
C PRO A 7 19.67 -63.97 -18.01
N LYS A 8 18.36 -64.10 -18.30
CA LYS A 8 17.47 -62.95 -18.57
C LYS A 8 17.47 -62.06 -17.33
N SER A 9 17.86 -60.80 -17.52
CA SER A 9 17.93 -59.81 -16.43
C SER A 9 16.98 -58.63 -16.71
N SER A 10 16.60 -57.88 -15.69
CA SER A 10 15.82 -56.68 -15.85
C SER A 10 16.49 -55.56 -16.68
N TYR A 11 17.82 -55.66 -16.88
CA TYR A 11 18.55 -54.76 -17.75
C TYR A 11 18.44 -55.12 -19.24
N SER A 12 18.17 -56.39 -19.53
CA SER A 12 18.06 -56.88 -20.92
C SER A 12 16.62 -56.90 -21.43
N ASP A 13 15.63 -56.84 -20.54
CA ASP A 13 14.21 -56.88 -20.88
C ASP A 13 13.50 -55.61 -20.32
N THR A 14 13.55 -54.53 -21.10
CA THR A 14 12.96 -53.25 -20.73
C THR A 14 11.56 -53.03 -21.27
N THR A 15 11.12 -53.89 -22.22
CA THR A 15 9.88 -53.69 -23.01
C THR A 15 8.62 -53.97 -22.18
N ASN A 16 8.68 -54.96 -21.28
CA ASN A 16 7.54 -55.35 -20.43
C ASN A 16 7.77 -55.10 -18.95
N ALA A 17 8.76 -54.27 -18.60
CA ALA A 17 8.97 -53.83 -17.22
C ALA A 17 7.92 -52.84 -16.81
N VAL A 18 7.22 -53.13 -15.70
CA VAL A 18 6.21 -52.25 -15.12
C VAL A 18 6.89 -51.01 -14.53
N ARG A 19 6.47 -49.83 -14.98
CA ARG A 19 6.88 -48.56 -14.37
C ARG A 19 6.08 -48.33 -13.11
N ILE A 20 6.79 -48.13 -11.99
CA ILE A 20 6.18 -47.75 -10.72
C ILE A 20 6.13 -46.22 -10.71
N ILE A 21 4.94 -45.66 -10.88
CA ILE A 21 4.69 -44.20 -10.81
C ILE A 21 3.85 -43.93 -9.58
N SER A 22 4.25 -42.95 -8.79
CA SER A 22 3.46 -42.53 -7.62
C SER A 22 2.15 -41.89 -8.09
N ASN A 23 1.03 -42.24 -7.46
CA ASN A 23 -0.25 -41.57 -7.66
C ASN A 23 -0.35 -40.23 -6.90
N VAL A 24 0.73 -39.82 -6.23
CA VAL A 24 0.77 -38.55 -5.50
C VAL A 24 1.58 -37.53 -6.30
N ILE A 25 0.94 -36.43 -6.66
CA ILE A 25 1.59 -35.28 -7.28
C ILE A 25 2.01 -34.32 -6.15
N ASN A 26 3.33 -34.12 -6.02
CA ASN A 26 3.87 -33.14 -5.07
C ASN A 26 3.94 -31.77 -5.77
N LEU A 27 3.05 -30.86 -5.38
CA LEU A 27 3.03 -29.49 -5.89
C LEU A 27 3.70 -28.56 -4.88
N ILE A 28 4.66 -27.74 -5.33
CA ILE A 28 5.15 -26.60 -4.57
C ILE A 28 4.23 -25.43 -4.88
N ASP A 29 3.50 -24.98 -3.86
CA ASP A 29 2.43 -24.00 -4.02
C ASP A 29 2.77 -22.65 -3.35
N PRO A 30 3.39 -21.69 -4.09
CA PRO A 30 3.66 -20.34 -3.59
C PRO A 30 2.46 -19.40 -3.86
N VAL A 31 1.29 -19.74 -3.36
CA VAL A 31 0.03 -19.03 -3.69
C VAL A 31 -0.49 -18.16 -2.55
N ASP A 32 0.34 -17.90 -1.53
CA ASP A 32 -0.07 -17.04 -0.42
C ASP A 32 -0.43 -15.64 -0.92
N THR A 33 -1.56 -15.12 -0.45
CA THR A 33 -2.05 -13.76 -0.71
C THR A 33 -2.39 -13.06 0.61
N PRO A 34 -1.36 -12.73 1.42
CA PRO A 34 -1.57 -12.21 2.77
C PRO A 34 -2.19 -10.83 2.81
N LEU A 35 -1.83 -9.93 1.87
CA LEU A 35 -2.40 -8.59 1.79
C LEU A 35 -3.88 -8.66 1.39
N LEU A 36 -4.20 -9.44 0.36
CA LEU A 36 -5.58 -9.65 -0.07
C LEU A 36 -6.45 -10.20 1.07
N ALA A 37 -5.93 -11.16 1.83
CA ALA A 37 -6.62 -11.70 3.00
C ALA A 37 -6.77 -10.65 4.12
N ALA A 38 -5.76 -9.81 4.36
CA ALA A 38 -5.79 -8.74 5.36
C ALA A 38 -6.82 -7.65 5.02
N LEU A 39 -7.04 -7.38 3.73
CA LEU A 39 -8.04 -6.41 3.23
C LEU A 39 -9.46 -6.99 3.18
N GLY A 40 -9.66 -8.27 3.49
CA GLY A 40 -10.98 -8.92 3.51
C GLY A 40 -11.28 -9.81 2.31
N GLY A 41 -10.28 -10.10 1.47
CA GLY A 41 -10.43 -10.91 0.26
C GLY A 41 -11.12 -10.15 -0.87
N LEU A 42 -11.48 -10.88 -1.93
CA LEU A 42 -12.19 -10.33 -3.09
C LEU A 42 -13.70 -10.14 -2.85
N ASP A 43 -14.18 -10.43 -1.65
CA ASP A 43 -15.57 -10.21 -1.28
C ASP A 43 -15.78 -8.74 -0.91
N ALA A 44 -16.41 -7.98 -1.81
CA ALA A 44 -16.75 -6.57 -1.60
C ALA A 44 -17.60 -6.35 -0.32
N GLY A 45 -18.23 -7.38 0.21
CA GLY A 45 -18.97 -7.34 1.46
C GLY A 45 -18.07 -7.23 2.69
N LYS A 46 -16.86 -7.76 2.63
CA LYS A 46 -15.91 -7.82 3.76
C LYS A 46 -14.92 -6.65 3.78
N SER A 47 -14.75 -5.93 2.68
CA SER A 47 -13.92 -4.73 2.64
C SER A 47 -14.46 -3.68 3.61
N LYS A 48 -13.57 -3.07 4.39
CA LYS A 48 -13.93 -2.02 5.36
C LYS A 48 -14.28 -0.71 4.66
N PHE A 49 -13.57 -0.36 3.60
CA PHE A 49 -13.87 0.77 2.74
C PHE A 49 -14.66 0.27 1.51
N LYS A 50 -15.91 0.73 1.35
CA LYS A 50 -16.83 0.23 0.32
C LYS A 50 -17.14 1.30 -0.71
N ILE A 51 -16.79 1.01 -1.96
CA ILE A 51 -17.23 1.81 -3.11
C ILE A 51 -18.41 1.10 -3.77
N ARG A 52 -19.47 1.85 -4.06
CA ARG A 52 -20.68 1.35 -4.70
C ARG A 52 -20.85 2.01 -6.05
N GLY A 53 -21.36 1.27 -7.00
CA GLY A 53 -21.62 1.73 -8.37
C GLY A 53 -21.07 0.75 -9.41
N ASN A 54 -21.40 0.97 -10.68
CA ASN A 54 -20.95 0.15 -11.80
C ASN A 54 -20.22 1.08 -12.79
N GLY A 55 -18.92 1.23 -12.59
CA GLY A 55 -18.09 2.06 -13.44
C GLY A 55 -16.71 1.46 -13.65
N THR A 56 -16.04 1.86 -14.72
CA THR A 56 -14.67 1.45 -15.04
C THR A 56 -13.62 2.37 -14.42
N MET A 57 -14.02 3.56 -14.01
CA MET A 57 -13.29 4.49 -13.18
C MET A 57 -14.03 4.59 -11.85
N ILE A 58 -13.32 4.42 -10.77
CA ILE A 58 -13.85 4.58 -9.42
C ILE A 58 -13.25 5.86 -8.84
N GLU A 59 -14.11 6.66 -8.22
CA GLU A 59 -13.74 7.89 -7.55
C GLU A 59 -14.26 7.85 -6.13
N TRP A 60 -13.52 8.49 -5.22
CA TRP A 60 -13.96 8.70 -3.85
C TRP A 60 -13.67 10.13 -3.44
N LEU A 61 -14.43 10.65 -2.51
CA LEU A 61 -14.28 12.01 -2.03
C LEU A 61 -13.41 12.04 -0.78
N GLU A 62 -12.47 12.96 -0.76
CA GLU A 62 -11.60 13.21 0.38
C GLU A 62 -11.69 14.68 0.78
N ASP A 63 -11.74 14.88 2.08
CA ASP A 63 -11.78 16.21 2.68
C ASP A 63 -10.73 16.27 3.80
N GLU A 64 -10.09 17.42 3.94
CA GLU A 64 -9.08 17.68 4.94
C GLU A 64 -9.36 19.00 5.65
N TYR A 65 -8.95 19.07 6.91
CA TYR A 65 -8.93 20.34 7.61
C TYR A 65 -7.81 21.23 7.08
N ALA A 66 -8.00 22.55 7.15
CA ALA A 66 -6.95 23.50 6.80
C ALA A 66 -5.71 23.24 7.65
N PRO A 67 -4.52 23.18 7.04
CA PRO A 67 -3.28 22.95 7.77
C PRO A 67 -3.01 24.10 8.76
N LEU A 68 -2.41 23.76 9.89
CA LEU A 68 -2.04 24.70 10.95
C LEU A 68 -0.57 25.13 10.90
N SER A 69 0.16 24.71 9.88
CA SER A 69 1.57 25.07 9.71
C SER A 69 1.95 25.15 8.23
N ASP A 70 2.95 25.96 7.95
CA ASP A 70 3.61 26.04 6.65
C ASP A 70 5.11 26.31 6.86
N VAL A 71 5.88 26.26 5.80
CA VAL A 71 7.31 26.49 5.82
C VAL A 71 7.63 27.85 5.19
N ALA A 72 8.51 28.62 5.83
CA ALA A 72 9.03 29.82 5.21
C ALA A 72 9.81 29.49 3.92
N ALA A 73 9.55 30.24 2.86
CA ALA A 73 10.21 30.14 1.56
C ALA A 73 11.09 31.38 1.29
N GLN A 74 11.74 31.89 2.32
CA GLN A 74 12.51 33.13 2.24
C GLN A 74 13.84 32.88 1.50
N GLY A 75 14.20 33.72 0.56
CA GLY A 75 15.48 33.62 -0.16
C GLY A 75 16.71 33.96 0.70
N THR A 76 16.51 34.59 1.87
CA THR A 76 17.55 34.96 2.83
C THR A 76 17.07 34.69 4.25
N THR A 77 17.99 34.66 5.21
CA THR A 77 17.66 34.53 6.64
C THR A 77 16.63 35.58 7.06
N ILE A 78 15.61 35.16 7.80
CA ILE A 78 14.58 36.05 8.37
C ILE A 78 15.24 36.83 9.50
N THR A 79 15.52 38.08 9.25
CA THR A 79 16.18 38.97 10.24
C THR A 79 15.16 39.56 11.19
N THR A 80 15.65 40.14 12.30
CA THR A 80 14.82 40.82 13.31
C THR A 80 13.98 41.99 12.74
N ASN A 81 14.34 42.52 11.57
CA ASN A 81 13.62 43.64 10.91
C ASN A 81 12.72 43.20 9.80
N THR A 82 12.67 41.90 9.47
CA THR A 82 11.84 41.38 8.38
C THR A 82 10.38 41.35 8.81
N THR A 83 9.55 42.21 8.26
CA THR A 83 8.10 42.27 8.54
C THR A 83 7.26 41.62 7.44
N VAL A 84 7.88 41.26 6.31
CA VAL A 84 7.25 40.53 5.20
C VAL A 84 7.89 39.14 5.13
N LEU A 85 7.09 38.11 5.42
CA LEU A 85 7.53 36.73 5.39
C LEU A 85 7.03 36.08 4.09
N THR A 86 7.93 35.49 3.32
CA THR A 86 7.55 34.65 2.18
C THR A 86 7.33 33.24 2.67
N VAL A 87 6.22 32.62 2.26
CA VAL A 87 5.79 31.30 2.69
C VAL A 87 5.58 30.39 1.45
N THR A 88 5.42 29.10 1.67
CA THR A 88 5.18 28.16 0.58
C THR A 88 3.75 28.33 0.05
N ASP A 89 2.76 28.48 0.95
CA ASP A 89 1.36 28.69 0.61
C ASP A 89 0.73 29.72 1.56
N ALA A 90 0.55 30.95 1.06
CA ALA A 90 -0.08 32.00 1.85
C ALA A 90 -1.61 31.81 2.03
N SER A 91 -2.25 30.95 1.26
CA SER A 91 -3.71 30.71 1.35
C SER A 91 -4.15 30.13 2.70
N ILE A 92 -3.23 29.44 3.39
CA ILE A 92 -3.42 28.86 4.72
C ILE A 92 -3.61 29.96 5.77
N PHE A 93 -2.94 31.10 5.60
CA PHE A 93 -2.92 32.18 6.58
C PHE A 93 -4.04 33.20 6.33
N LYS A 94 -4.52 33.80 7.42
CA LYS A 94 -5.53 34.85 7.39
C LYS A 94 -5.09 36.03 8.25
N VAL A 95 -5.63 37.20 7.95
CA VAL A 95 -5.42 38.39 8.76
C VAL A 95 -5.90 38.15 10.18
N GLY A 96 -5.03 38.41 11.15
CA GLY A 96 -5.29 38.16 12.56
C GLY A 96 -4.85 36.77 13.03
N HIS A 97 -4.30 35.90 12.19
CA HIS A 97 -3.65 34.69 12.68
C HIS A 97 -2.43 35.06 13.53
N GLN A 98 -2.37 34.45 14.70
CA GLN A 98 -1.19 34.49 15.54
C GLN A 98 -0.30 33.34 15.12
N ILE A 99 0.91 33.68 14.64
CA ILE A 99 1.87 32.71 14.14
C ILE A 99 3.08 32.63 15.06
N GLN A 100 3.67 31.47 15.11
CA GLN A 100 4.90 31.19 15.88
C GLN A 100 5.99 30.65 14.95
N ILE A 101 7.19 31.21 15.06
CA ILE A 101 8.41 30.68 14.47
C ILE A 101 9.40 30.50 15.61
N ASP A 102 9.82 29.26 15.86
CA ASP A 102 10.64 28.89 17.02
C ASP A 102 9.99 29.39 18.35
N ALA A 103 10.61 30.38 19.01
CA ALA A 103 10.11 30.99 20.25
C ALA A 103 9.48 32.38 20.02
N GLU A 104 9.43 32.88 18.78
CA GLU A 104 8.89 34.20 18.47
C GLU A 104 7.44 34.10 18.02
N TYR A 105 6.60 34.99 18.59
CA TYR A 105 5.19 35.13 18.22
C TYR A 105 4.98 36.40 17.40
N MET A 106 4.14 36.31 16.38
CA MET A 106 3.77 37.41 15.50
C MET A 106 2.29 37.34 15.15
N VAL A 107 1.69 38.45 14.73
CA VAL A 107 0.31 38.49 14.24
C VAL A 107 0.30 38.97 12.80
N VAL A 108 -0.38 38.22 11.95
CA VAL A 108 -0.53 38.55 10.52
C VAL A 108 -1.43 39.76 10.33
N SER A 109 -0.91 40.79 9.66
CA SER A 109 -1.61 42.04 9.35
C SER A 109 -2.23 42.04 7.95
N ALA A 110 -1.56 41.41 6.98
CA ALA A 110 -2.06 41.25 5.63
C ALA A 110 -1.50 39.96 5.00
N VAL A 111 -2.24 39.38 4.07
CA VAL A 111 -1.88 38.18 3.32
C VAL A 111 -1.94 38.50 1.84
N ASP A 112 -0.89 38.21 1.09
CA ASP A 112 -0.85 38.28 -0.37
C ASP A 112 -0.67 36.85 -0.92
N THR A 113 -1.77 36.28 -1.39
CA THR A 113 -1.78 34.93 -1.97
C THR A 113 -1.19 34.87 -3.38
N THR A 114 -1.04 36.01 -4.05
CA THR A 114 -0.43 36.07 -5.40
C THR A 114 1.10 35.90 -5.31
N ASN A 115 1.71 36.56 -4.32
CA ASN A 115 3.15 36.54 -4.12
C ASN A 115 3.58 35.60 -2.99
N ASN A 116 2.64 34.88 -2.38
CA ASN A 116 2.86 34.02 -1.21
C ASN A 116 3.61 34.75 -0.07
N THR A 117 3.12 35.94 0.30
CA THR A 117 3.72 36.73 1.38
C THR A 117 2.76 37.05 2.49
N LEU A 118 3.28 37.10 3.71
CA LEU A 118 2.57 37.49 4.92
C LEU A 118 3.20 38.77 5.46
N ASN A 119 2.40 39.79 5.71
CA ASN A 119 2.83 40.94 6.47
C ASN A 119 2.46 40.73 7.95
N VAL A 120 3.34 41.09 8.85
CA VAL A 120 3.08 41.05 10.29
C VAL A 120 2.99 42.44 10.88
N TYR A 121 2.15 42.62 11.93
CA TYR A 121 2.01 43.92 12.61
C TYR A 121 3.32 44.37 13.23
N SER A 122 4.00 43.48 13.91
CA SER A 122 5.33 43.71 14.49
C SER A 122 6.04 42.40 14.74
N ARG A 123 7.35 42.47 14.75
CA ARG A 123 8.20 41.43 15.29
C ARG A 123 8.09 41.47 16.83
N SER A 124 8.32 40.36 17.50
CA SER A 124 8.26 40.27 18.98
C SER A 124 6.91 40.59 19.61
N TYR A 125 5.79 40.16 18.97
CA TYR A 125 4.46 40.26 19.55
C TYR A 125 4.35 39.31 20.76
N GLY A 126 4.59 39.85 21.96
CA GLY A 126 4.54 39.04 23.20
C GLY A 126 5.77 38.14 23.47
N GLY A 127 6.86 38.30 22.73
CA GLY A 127 8.07 37.49 22.87
C GLY A 127 9.34 38.25 22.50
N THR A 128 10.43 37.52 22.38
CA THR A 128 11.75 38.09 21.98
C THR A 128 11.91 37.99 20.48
N ASN A 129 12.26 39.10 19.84
CA ASN A 129 12.59 39.16 18.43
C ASN A 129 13.86 38.35 18.13
N ALA A 130 13.80 37.44 17.17
CA ALA A 130 14.89 36.56 16.81
C ALA A 130 15.13 36.49 15.30
N THR A 131 16.28 35.94 14.92
CA THR A 131 16.56 35.58 13.52
C THR A 131 16.18 34.11 13.30
N HIS A 132 15.58 33.81 12.16
CA HIS A 132 15.12 32.45 11.82
C HIS A 132 15.72 31.97 10.51
N ALA A 133 15.77 30.67 10.33
CA ALA A 133 16.22 30.05 9.09
C ALA A 133 15.31 30.39 7.90
N THR A 134 15.83 30.28 6.69
CA THR A 134 15.09 30.52 5.45
C THR A 134 13.93 29.58 5.24
N THR A 135 13.98 28.40 5.85
CA THR A 135 13.00 27.30 5.78
C THR A 135 12.42 26.99 7.17
N ALA A 136 12.30 27.99 8.03
CA ALA A 136 11.72 27.82 9.36
C ALA A 136 10.23 27.43 9.26
N THR A 137 9.79 26.54 10.13
CA THR A 137 8.36 26.19 10.23
C THR A 137 7.59 27.32 10.89
N ILE A 138 6.47 27.70 10.26
CA ILE A 138 5.56 28.74 10.74
C ILE A 138 4.28 28.04 11.23
N ASN A 139 4.02 28.03 12.52
CA ASN A 139 2.85 27.42 13.11
C ASN A 139 1.77 28.46 13.38
N ILE A 140 0.51 28.16 13.06
CA ILE A 140 -0.66 28.95 13.47
C ILE A 140 -1.05 28.52 14.87
N VAL A 141 -0.94 29.42 15.84
CA VAL A 141 -1.20 29.14 17.24
C VAL A 141 -2.62 29.57 17.64
N GLY A 142 -3.16 30.58 16.98
CA GLY A 142 -4.47 31.10 17.31
C GLY A 142 -4.88 32.27 16.42
N VAL A 143 -5.95 32.95 16.80
CA VAL A 143 -6.46 34.14 16.12
C VAL A 143 -6.55 35.29 17.10
N ALA A 144 -5.94 36.42 16.75
CA ALA A 144 -6.02 37.66 17.50
C ALA A 144 -6.44 38.79 16.56
N ARG A 145 -7.49 39.52 16.88
CA ARG A 145 -8.03 40.60 16.04
C ARG A 145 -8.05 41.90 16.82
N LEU A 146 -7.97 42.99 16.09
CA LEU A 146 -8.16 44.32 16.65
C LEU A 146 -9.60 44.49 17.12
N GLU A 147 -9.80 45.25 18.19
CA GLU A 147 -11.13 45.61 18.64
C GLU A 147 -11.84 46.42 17.55
N GLY A 148 -13.09 46.07 17.24
CA GLY A 148 -13.84 46.66 16.15
C GLY A 148 -13.44 46.26 14.73
N ALA A 149 -12.55 45.30 14.54
CA ALA A 149 -12.15 44.81 13.22
C ALA A 149 -13.33 44.13 12.49
N THR A 150 -13.42 44.38 11.17
CA THR A 150 -14.35 43.68 10.29
C THR A 150 -13.97 42.21 10.15
N THR A 151 -14.94 41.33 10.05
CA THR A 151 -14.70 39.90 9.82
C THR A 151 -14.05 39.69 8.47
N SER A 152 -12.89 38.99 8.44
CA SER A 152 -12.33 38.49 7.21
C SER A 152 -12.97 37.14 6.89
N TYR A 153 -13.32 36.93 5.62
CA TYR A 153 -13.80 35.63 5.15
C TYR A 153 -12.61 34.65 5.13
N GLU A 154 -12.84 33.45 5.67
CA GLU A 154 -11.85 32.37 5.62
C GLU A 154 -12.08 31.55 4.35
N GLY A 155 -11.00 31.14 3.69
CA GLY A 155 -11.08 30.19 2.58
C GLY A 155 -11.51 28.82 3.09
N LEU A 156 -12.36 28.14 2.34
CA LEU A 156 -12.70 26.75 2.59
C LEU A 156 -11.68 25.87 1.84
N VAL A 157 -11.41 24.71 2.40
CA VAL A 157 -10.63 23.68 1.69
C VAL A 157 -11.59 22.95 0.76
N ASP A 158 -11.20 22.81 -0.50
CA ASP A 158 -12.01 22.11 -1.49
C ASP A 158 -11.90 20.60 -1.32
N ILE A 159 -13.03 19.91 -1.50
CA ILE A 159 -13.07 18.44 -1.52
C ILE A 159 -12.34 17.93 -2.76
N THR A 160 -11.43 16.99 -2.58
CA THR A 160 -10.72 16.32 -3.65
C THR A 160 -11.38 15.01 -4.03
N ALA A 161 -11.23 14.57 -5.28
CA ALA A 161 -11.79 13.33 -5.80
C ALA A 161 -10.67 12.46 -6.41
N PRO A 162 -9.87 11.77 -5.61
CA PRO A 162 -8.94 10.78 -6.11
C PRO A 162 -9.68 9.66 -6.85
N TYR A 163 -8.99 9.05 -7.81
CA TYR A 163 -9.60 8.04 -8.66
C TYR A 163 -8.65 6.89 -8.97
N ASN A 164 -9.23 5.76 -9.38
CA ASN A 164 -8.52 4.62 -9.94
C ASN A 164 -9.34 3.97 -11.05
N TYR A 165 -8.70 3.11 -11.83
CA TYR A 165 -9.36 2.38 -12.91
C TYR A 165 -9.54 0.91 -12.53
N THR A 166 -10.51 0.22 -13.16
CA THR A 166 -10.66 -1.22 -13.05
C THR A 166 -9.68 -1.92 -13.99
N GLN A 167 -9.18 -3.07 -13.56
CA GLN A 167 -8.31 -3.94 -14.36
C GLN A 167 -8.98 -5.29 -14.57
N ILE A 168 -8.93 -5.77 -15.80
CA ILE A 168 -9.41 -7.09 -16.18
C ILE A 168 -8.29 -8.10 -15.97
N PHE A 169 -8.56 -9.11 -15.18
CA PHE A 169 -7.72 -10.30 -15.04
C PHE A 169 -8.37 -11.44 -15.77
N GLN A 170 -7.64 -12.04 -16.71
CA GLN A 170 -8.16 -13.11 -17.55
C GLN A 170 -7.10 -14.18 -17.77
N THR A 171 -7.50 -15.43 -17.68
CA THR A 171 -6.69 -16.58 -18.10
C THR A 171 -7.61 -17.63 -18.72
N ALA A 172 -7.14 -18.31 -19.75
CA ALA A 172 -7.90 -19.36 -20.42
C ALA A 172 -7.34 -20.74 -20.07
N LEU A 173 -8.26 -21.70 -19.94
CA LEU A 173 -7.95 -23.12 -19.90
C LEU A 173 -8.49 -23.74 -21.19
N LYS A 174 -7.66 -24.53 -21.87
CA LYS A 174 -8.03 -25.25 -23.09
C LYS A 174 -7.50 -26.66 -23.01
N MET A 175 -8.33 -27.66 -23.28
CA MET A 175 -7.95 -29.07 -23.23
C MET A 175 -8.58 -29.81 -24.39
N THR A 176 -7.84 -30.73 -25.01
CA THR A 176 -8.32 -31.53 -26.13
C THR A 176 -9.27 -32.65 -25.64
N GLY A 177 -10.19 -33.09 -26.52
CA GLY A 177 -11.11 -34.19 -26.18
C GLY A 177 -10.37 -35.47 -25.84
N THR A 178 -9.24 -35.76 -26.49
CA THR A 178 -8.41 -36.94 -26.20
C THR A 178 -7.83 -36.90 -24.78
N GLU A 179 -7.30 -35.75 -24.37
CA GLU A 179 -6.70 -35.58 -23.03
C GLU A 179 -7.71 -35.76 -21.90
N MET A 180 -8.96 -35.34 -22.12
CA MET A 180 -10.06 -35.53 -21.17
C MET A 180 -10.50 -36.96 -20.96
N VAL A 181 -10.16 -37.86 -21.89
CA VAL A 181 -10.58 -39.28 -21.87
C VAL A 181 -9.43 -40.20 -21.46
N VAL A 182 -8.18 -39.78 -21.61
CA VAL A 182 -7.02 -40.61 -21.26
C VAL A 182 -6.90 -40.70 -19.74
N ASP A 183 -6.78 -41.93 -19.24
CA ASP A 183 -6.48 -42.18 -17.83
C ASP A 183 -5.07 -41.71 -17.46
N GLU A 184 -4.99 -40.83 -16.49
CA GLU A 184 -3.72 -40.26 -16.03
C GLU A 184 -3.42 -40.66 -14.58
N TYR A 185 -2.14 -40.72 -14.26
CA TYR A 185 -1.71 -40.95 -12.89
C TYR A 185 -1.80 -39.68 -12.05
N GLY A 186 -2.36 -39.81 -10.83
CA GLY A 186 -2.31 -38.75 -9.80
C GLY A 186 -3.56 -37.87 -9.72
N TYR A 187 -4.45 -37.86 -10.69
CA TYR A 187 -5.75 -37.17 -10.63
C TYR A 187 -6.79 -37.91 -11.49
N ALA A 188 -8.05 -37.79 -11.09
CA ALA A 188 -9.16 -38.46 -11.75
C ALA A 188 -9.77 -37.64 -12.90
N ASP A 189 -9.62 -36.30 -12.87
CA ASP A 189 -10.15 -35.36 -13.86
C ASP A 189 -9.14 -34.25 -14.11
N ALA A 190 -8.55 -34.29 -15.29
CA ALA A 190 -7.55 -33.34 -15.73
C ALA A 190 -8.09 -31.90 -15.78
N TRP A 191 -9.33 -31.71 -16.21
CA TRP A 191 -9.98 -30.40 -16.30
C TRP A 191 -10.14 -29.76 -14.92
N THR A 192 -10.74 -30.48 -14.00
CA THR A 192 -10.97 -29.99 -12.63
C THR A 192 -9.63 -29.71 -11.90
N TYR A 193 -8.63 -30.55 -12.09
CA TYR A 193 -7.31 -30.33 -11.52
C TYR A 193 -6.68 -29.02 -12.02
N GLN A 194 -6.66 -28.79 -13.34
CA GLN A 194 -6.10 -27.58 -13.92
C GLN A 194 -6.92 -26.34 -13.57
N ALA A 195 -8.25 -26.43 -13.54
CA ALA A 195 -9.13 -25.33 -13.15
C ALA A 195 -8.87 -24.89 -11.70
N ASN A 196 -8.73 -25.84 -10.76
CA ASN A 196 -8.41 -25.57 -9.37
C ASN A 196 -7.03 -24.93 -9.20
N LYS A 197 -6.07 -25.30 -10.05
CA LYS A 197 -4.72 -24.73 -10.04
C LYS A 197 -4.68 -23.30 -10.61
N LYS A 198 -5.49 -23.00 -11.62
CA LYS A 198 -5.52 -21.68 -12.29
C LYS A 198 -6.08 -20.56 -11.42
N MET A 199 -7.01 -20.84 -10.55
CA MET A 199 -7.62 -19.82 -9.69
C MET A 199 -6.62 -19.23 -8.68
N PRO A 200 -5.85 -20.00 -7.89
CA PRO A 200 -4.78 -19.49 -7.07
C PRO A 200 -3.68 -18.75 -7.86
N GLU A 201 -3.30 -19.26 -9.05
CA GLU A 201 -2.35 -18.55 -9.92
C GLU A 201 -2.84 -17.13 -10.27
N MET A 202 -4.14 -16.96 -10.52
CA MET A 202 -4.74 -15.67 -10.80
C MET A 202 -4.70 -14.75 -9.57
N PHE A 203 -5.04 -15.26 -8.38
CA PHE A 203 -5.01 -14.47 -7.15
C PHE A 203 -3.62 -13.98 -6.81
N ARG A 204 -2.58 -14.77 -7.11
CA ARG A 204 -1.19 -14.33 -7.01
C ARG A 204 -0.88 -13.14 -7.93
N LEU A 205 -1.43 -13.11 -9.14
CA LEU A 205 -1.27 -11.96 -10.04
C LEU A 205 -2.01 -10.72 -9.52
N VAL A 206 -3.18 -10.91 -8.92
CA VAL A 206 -3.91 -9.84 -8.24
C VAL A 206 -3.08 -9.27 -7.10
N GLU A 207 -2.52 -10.11 -6.22
CA GLU A 207 -1.68 -9.68 -5.10
C GLU A 207 -0.49 -8.85 -5.56
N ARG A 208 0.20 -9.32 -6.59
CA ARG A 208 1.32 -8.55 -7.17
C ARG A 208 0.87 -7.22 -7.75
N ALA A 209 -0.29 -7.16 -8.38
CA ALA A 209 -0.84 -5.92 -8.91
C ALA A 209 -1.25 -4.93 -7.81
N LEU A 210 -1.66 -5.40 -6.62
CA LEU A 210 -1.93 -4.54 -5.48
C LEU A 210 -0.70 -3.75 -5.02
N PHE A 211 0.51 -4.32 -5.15
CA PHE A 211 1.75 -3.63 -4.83
C PHE A 211 2.28 -2.81 -6.01
N HIS A 212 2.38 -3.42 -7.18
CA HIS A 212 3.13 -2.92 -8.33
C HIS A 212 2.26 -2.34 -9.45
N GLY A 213 0.94 -2.30 -9.27
CA GLY A 213 0.03 -1.80 -10.28
C GLY A 213 0.32 -0.35 -10.68
N VAL A 214 0.23 -0.08 -11.98
CA VAL A 214 0.38 1.26 -12.55
C VAL A 214 -0.97 1.74 -13.06
N ARG A 215 -1.37 2.94 -12.62
CA ARG A 215 -2.66 3.53 -13.01
C ARG A 215 -2.63 3.99 -14.47
N ALA A 216 -3.47 3.38 -15.31
CA ALA A 216 -3.61 3.75 -16.70
C ALA A 216 -5.07 3.67 -17.16
N ALA A 217 -5.53 4.71 -17.83
CA ALA A 217 -6.91 4.81 -18.35
C ALA A 217 -7.22 3.76 -19.43
N GLY A 218 -6.19 3.32 -20.15
CA GLY A 218 -6.37 2.49 -21.33
C GLY A 218 -6.89 3.30 -22.54
N SER A 219 -6.99 2.61 -23.67
CA SER A 219 -7.52 3.15 -24.93
C SER A 219 -8.12 2.00 -25.74
N ALA A 220 -8.58 2.27 -26.97
CA ALA A 220 -9.02 1.20 -27.87
C ALA A 220 -7.91 0.18 -28.22
N THR A 221 -6.64 0.55 -28.05
CA THR A 221 -5.49 -0.27 -28.40
C THR A 221 -4.59 -0.62 -27.20
N ALA A 222 -4.84 -0.03 -26.03
CA ALA A 222 -4.06 -0.28 -24.81
C ALA A 222 -4.98 -0.70 -23.65
N PRO A 223 -4.64 -1.73 -22.88
CA PRO A 223 -5.43 -2.16 -21.74
C PRO A 223 -5.41 -1.09 -20.63
N ARG A 224 -6.50 -0.99 -19.88
CA ARG A 224 -6.50 -0.20 -18.65
C ARG A 224 -6.01 -1.04 -17.49
N SER A 225 -5.37 -0.38 -16.53
CA SER A 225 -4.86 -1.00 -15.31
C SER A 225 -5.11 -0.11 -14.09
N PHE A 226 -5.27 -0.73 -12.94
CA PHE A 226 -5.38 0.01 -11.68
C PHE A 226 -4.00 0.35 -11.10
N GLY A 227 -3.92 1.46 -10.38
CA GLY A 227 -2.77 1.81 -9.56
C GLY A 227 -2.74 1.00 -8.28
N GLY A 228 -1.59 0.41 -7.97
CA GLY A 228 -1.35 -0.29 -6.72
C GLY A 228 -1.03 0.65 -5.56
N LEU A 229 -0.67 0.08 -4.40
CA LEU A 229 -0.33 0.83 -3.19
C LEU A 229 0.72 1.90 -3.43
N GLY A 230 1.79 1.61 -4.17
CA GLY A 230 2.84 2.57 -4.49
C GLY A 230 2.37 3.81 -5.26
N THR A 231 1.19 3.76 -5.90
CA THR A 231 0.62 4.93 -6.59
C THR A 231 0.01 5.93 -5.60
N PHE A 232 -0.48 5.47 -4.45
CA PHE A 232 -1.26 6.26 -3.50
C PHE A 232 -0.56 6.53 -2.17
N THR A 233 0.56 5.87 -1.88
CA THR A 233 1.21 5.95 -0.56
C THR A 233 2.64 6.49 -0.61
N GLY A 234 3.12 6.92 -1.77
CA GLY A 234 4.54 7.25 -1.98
C GLY A 234 4.89 8.73 -1.92
N THR A 235 3.94 9.65 -1.73
CA THR A 235 4.20 11.09 -1.87
C THR A 235 4.15 11.87 -0.56
N THR A 236 3.41 11.42 0.46
CA THR A 236 3.30 12.15 1.73
C THR A 236 4.15 11.55 2.83
N ASN A 237 3.63 10.64 3.60
CA ASN A 237 4.32 10.08 4.75
C ASN A 237 5.39 9.05 4.29
N THR A 238 6.60 9.51 4.02
CA THR A 238 7.67 8.65 3.51
C THR A 238 8.95 8.82 4.31
N VAL A 239 9.41 7.73 4.91
CA VAL A 239 10.66 7.65 5.66
C VAL A 239 11.69 6.86 4.87
N ALA A 240 12.86 7.45 4.64
CA ALA A 240 13.97 6.74 3.99
C ALA A 240 14.79 5.98 5.04
N ALA A 241 14.88 4.65 4.90
CA ALA A 241 15.69 3.83 5.80
C ALA A 241 17.20 3.99 5.52
N GLY A 242 17.58 4.06 4.22
CA GLY A 242 18.98 4.17 3.83
C GLY A 242 19.88 2.99 4.25
N GLY A 243 19.28 1.87 4.62
CA GLY A 243 19.93 0.68 5.15
C GLY A 243 18.93 -0.33 5.69
N ALA A 244 19.33 -1.16 6.64
CA ALA A 244 18.44 -2.06 7.33
C ALA A 244 17.33 -1.29 8.09
N ILE A 245 16.14 -1.87 8.16
CA ILE A 245 15.04 -1.25 8.88
C ILE A 245 15.37 -1.15 10.38
N ALA A 246 15.05 0.01 10.99
CA ALA A 246 15.24 0.24 12.41
C ALA A 246 13.90 0.63 13.07
N LYS A 247 13.81 0.42 14.38
CA LYS A 247 12.63 0.84 15.16
C LYS A 247 12.33 2.33 15.00
N THR A 248 13.37 3.15 14.90
CA THR A 248 13.27 4.61 14.71
C THR A 248 12.53 4.98 13.43
N HIS A 249 12.70 4.23 12.36
CA HIS A 249 11.98 4.47 11.09
C HIS A 249 10.48 4.16 11.22
N ILE A 250 10.14 3.11 11.97
CA ILE A 250 8.73 2.74 12.23
C ILE A 250 8.07 3.76 13.14
N ASP A 251 8.76 4.19 14.21
CA ASP A 251 8.26 5.18 15.15
C ASP A 251 8.08 6.54 14.46
N ALA A 252 9.04 6.97 13.62
CA ALA A 252 8.96 8.21 12.87
C ALA A 252 7.78 8.19 11.87
N LEU A 253 7.61 7.08 11.12
CA LEU A 253 6.48 6.95 10.20
C LEU A 253 5.14 6.91 10.93
N ALA A 254 5.06 6.24 12.07
CA ALA A 254 3.85 6.21 12.89
C ALA A 254 3.52 7.58 13.46
N GLU A 255 4.54 8.38 13.81
CA GLU A 255 4.39 9.77 14.25
C GLU A 255 3.84 10.66 13.12
N GLU A 256 4.39 10.58 11.91
CA GLU A 256 3.91 11.34 10.75
C GLU A 256 2.44 11.01 10.44
N CYS A 257 2.07 9.72 10.44
CA CYS A 257 0.68 9.31 10.27
C CYS A 257 -0.23 9.83 11.40
N PHE A 258 0.23 9.79 12.64
CA PHE A 258 -0.53 10.28 13.79
C PHE A 258 -0.73 11.79 13.75
N LEU A 259 0.31 12.56 13.40
CA LEU A 259 0.22 14.02 13.22
C LEU A 259 -0.76 14.39 12.08
N SER A 260 -0.88 13.57 11.08
CA SER A 260 -1.90 13.68 10.02
C SER A 260 -3.30 13.23 10.46
N GLY A 261 -3.48 12.81 11.72
CA GLY A 261 -4.77 12.38 12.28
C GLY A 261 -5.15 10.93 11.97
N ALA A 262 -4.22 10.11 11.54
CA ALA A 262 -4.46 8.71 11.20
C ALA A 262 -3.92 7.74 12.27
N MET A 263 -4.46 6.54 12.30
CA MET A 263 -4.02 5.44 13.16
C MET A 263 -3.89 4.16 12.34
N PRO A 264 -2.76 3.96 11.65
CA PRO A 264 -2.54 2.76 10.87
C PRO A 264 -2.56 1.50 11.75
N ASP A 265 -3.07 0.40 11.21
CA ASP A 265 -3.22 -0.87 11.92
C ASP A 265 -2.48 -2.04 11.26
N LEU A 266 -1.97 -1.85 10.04
CA LEU A 266 -1.24 -2.85 9.28
C LEU A 266 0.17 -2.38 8.94
N PHE A 267 1.14 -3.28 9.11
CA PHE A 267 2.49 -3.12 8.59
C PHE A 267 2.80 -4.25 7.62
N VAL A 268 2.91 -3.92 6.33
CA VAL A 268 3.11 -4.88 5.24
C VAL A 268 4.53 -4.80 4.74
N CYS A 269 5.25 -5.91 4.74
CA CYS A 269 6.64 -5.96 4.34
C CYS A 269 7.02 -7.29 3.68
N HIS A 270 8.15 -7.30 3.00
CA HIS A 270 8.74 -8.53 2.49
C HIS A 270 9.29 -9.38 3.66
N PRO A 271 9.28 -10.73 3.57
CA PRO A 271 9.79 -11.61 4.63
C PRO A 271 11.25 -11.35 5.05
N SER A 272 12.11 -10.84 4.14
CA SER A 272 13.47 -10.43 4.50
C SER A 272 13.47 -9.29 5.52
N VAL A 273 12.61 -8.28 5.31
CA VAL A 273 12.42 -7.17 6.27
C VAL A 273 11.83 -7.69 7.59
N GLY A 274 10.95 -8.70 7.52
CA GLY A 274 10.44 -9.40 8.71
C GLY A 274 11.56 -10.05 9.53
N ASN A 275 12.59 -10.61 8.89
CA ASN A 275 13.76 -11.15 9.58
C ASN A 275 14.58 -10.06 10.28
N ASP A 276 14.78 -8.90 9.62
CA ASP A 276 15.47 -7.76 10.22
C ASP A 276 14.70 -7.23 11.44
N LEU A 277 13.36 -7.17 11.35
CA LEU A 277 12.51 -6.79 12.49
C LEU A 277 12.63 -7.78 13.66
N ARG A 278 12.70 -9.07 13.40
CA ARG A 278 12.94 -10.09 14.44
C ARG A 278 14.29 -9.89 15.11
N ALA A 279 15.34 -9.64 14.33
CA ALA A 279 16.67 -9.37 14.86
C ALA A 279 16.71 -8.13 15.76
N LEU A 280 15.96 -7.07 15.41
CA LEU A 280 15.80 -5.88 16.26
C LEU A 280 15.10 -6.22 17.58
N LEU A 281 14.10 -7.09 17.56
CA LEU A 281 13.36 -7.47 18.76
C LEU A 281 14.21 -8.36 19.68
N ASP A 282 14.98 -9.28 19.13
CA ASP A 282 15.89 -10.14 19.89
C ASP A 282 17.00 -9.34 20.58
N SER A 283 17.40 -8.21 19.98
CA SER A 283 18.44 -7.32 20.56
C SER A 283 17.92 -6.36 21.63
N SER A 284 16.60 -6.14 21.72
CA SER A 284 15.98 -5.21 22.65
C SER A 284 15.28 -5.92 23.81
N SER A 285 15.72 -5.67 25.04
CA SER A 285 15.19 -6.27 26.30
C SER A 285 13.74 -5.91 26.63
N PHE A 286 12.96 -5.33 25.72
CA PHE A 286 11.65 -4.74 25.99
C PHE A 286 10.48 -5.35 25.22
N VAL A 287 10.63 -6.56 24.66
CA VAL A 287 9.51 -7.19 23.95
C VAL A 287 8.81 -8.20 24.84
N ASN A 288 7.63 -7.83 25.34
CA ASN A 288 6.66 -8.82 25.82
C ASN A 288 6.10 -9.57 24.59
N LEU A 289 6.79 -10.65 24.21
CA LEU A 289 6.26 -11.64 23.29
C LEU A 289 5.12 -12.36 24.01
N THR A 290 3.91 -12.18 23.56
CA THR A 290 2.82 -13.09 23.92
C THR A 290 3.17 -14.44 23.30
N GLN A 291 3.76 -15.34 24.10
CA GLN A 291 4.10 -16.68 23.69
C GLN A 291 2.82 -17.47 23.44
N GLU A 292 2.40 -17.61 22.22
CA GLU A 292 1.59 -18.74 21.79
C GLU A 292 2.45 -19.65 20.91
N ASN A 293 2.75 -20.84 21.46
CA ASN A 293 3.47 -21.95 20.85
C ASN A 293 4.98 -21.80 20.64
N THR A 294 5.73 -22.28 21.61
CA THR A 294 7.17 -22.55 21.50
C THR A 294 7.42 -23.73 20.57
N VAL A 295 7.63 -23.47 19.29
CA VAL A 295 8.40 -24.36 18.44
C VAL A 295 9.83 -23.84 18.45
N PHE A 296 10.77 -24.75 18.71
CA PHE A 296 12.20 -24.48 18.89
C PHE A 296 12.72 -23.52 17.78
N GLY A 297 13.07 -22.29 18.15
CA GLY A 297 14.00 -21.47 17.39
C GLY A 297 13.49 -20.23 16.68
N MET A 298 12.19 -19.91 16.59
CA MET A 298 11.74 -18.68 15.92
C MET A 298 10.44 -18.13 16.53
N ASN A 299 10.52 -16.98 17.16
CA ASN A 299 9.36 -16.19 17.54
C ASN A 299 8.82 -15.46 16.30
N ALA A 300 7.65 -15.85 15.81
CA ALA A 300 6.96 -15.05 14.81
C ALA A 300 6.47 -13.75 15.44
N VAL A 301 6.83 -12.59 14.87
CA VAL A 301 6.36 -11.31 15.36
C VAL A 301 4.98 -11.05 14.76
N ALA A 302 3.94 -11.23 15.56
CA ALA A 302 2.56 -11.01 15.12
C ALA A 302 2.20 -9.52 15.02
N GLY A 303 2.92 -8.63 15.71
CA GLY A 303 2.67 -7.21 15.68
C GLY A 303 3.72 -6.38 16.41
N ILE A 304 3.75 -5.11 16.12
CA ILE A 304 4.60 -4.10 16.76
C ILE A 304 3.70 -3.13 17.50
N ARG A 305 4.02 -2.86 18.75
CA ARG A 305 3.37 -1.80 19.53
C ARG A 305 4.21 -0.54 19.45
N THR A 306 3.66 0.50 18.85
CA THR A 306 4.22 1.84 18.86
C THR A 306 3.50 2.70 19.91
N GLN A 307 3.99 3.90 20.18
CA GLN A 307 3.30 4.88 21.04
C GLN A 307 1.96 5.33 20.43
N TYR A 308 1.84 5.24 19.11
CA TYR A 308 0.70 5.75 18.33
C TYR A 308 -0.33 4.67 17.97
N GLY A 309 -0.05 3.39 18.25
CA GLY A 309 -0.98 2.31 17.98
C GLY A 309 -0.33 0.93 17.92
N ASN A 310 -1.15 -0.07 17.67
CA ASN A 310 -0.71 -1.45 17.47
C ASN A 310 -0.74 -1.78 15.98
N LEU A 311 0.39 -2.16 15.43
CA LEU A 311 0.57 -2.55 14.05
C LEU A 311 0.60 -4.07 13.95
N ARG A 312 -0.28 -4.66 13.16
CA ARG A 312 -0.21 -6.07 12.79
C ARG A 312 0.75 -6.23 11.63
N ILE A 313 1.74 -7.10 11.77
CA ILE A 313 2.68 -7.41 10.68
C ILE A 313 2.03 -8.40 9.71
N VAL A 314 2.13 -8.08 8.44
CA VAL A 314 1.75 -8.93 7.32
C VAL A 314 2.97 -9.12 6.44
N GLU A 315 3.59 -10.30 6.53
CA GLU A 315 4.72 -10.67 5.69
C GLU A 315 4.19 -11.17 4.35
N ASP A 316 4.56 -10.50 3.27
CA ASP A 316 4.12 -10.84 1.92
C ASP A 316 5.31 -10.98 0.99
N ARG A 317 5.46 -12.16 0.37
CA ARG A 317 6.55 -12.45 -0.57
C ARG A 317 6.50 -11.63 -1.85
N TRP A 318 5.33 -11.02 -2.16
CA TRP A 318 5.13 -10.21 -3.36
C TRP A 318 5.34 -8.73 -3.10
N SER A 319 5.51 -8.34 -1.84
CA SER A 319 5.88 -6.97 -1.46
C SER A 319 7.26 -6.60 -2.02
N PRO A 320 7.47 -5.33 -2.40
CA PRO A 320 8.79 -4.85 -2.82
C PRO A 320 9.84 -5.06 -1.72
N LEU A 321 11.05 -5.51 -2.09
CA LEU A 321 12.15 -5.75 -1.14
C LEU A 321 12.60 -4.48 -0.41
N ALA A 322 12.63 -3.36 -1.14
CA ALA A 322 13.18 -2.10 -0.64
C ALA A 322 12.12 -1.19 0.00
N THR A 323 10.86 -1.64 0.11
CA THR A 323 9.76 -0.80 0.60
C THR A 323 8.88 -1.58 1.55
N ALA A 324 8.56 -0.97 2.69
CA ALA A 324 7.52 -1.46 3.60
C ALA A 324 6.39 -0.43 3.69
N TYR A 325 5.17 -0.91 3.88
CA TYR A 325 3.96 -0.09 3.92
C TYR A 325 3.34 -0.12 5.31
N MET A 326 2.96 1.05 5.80
CA MET A 326 2.14 1.22 7.00
C MET A 326 0.77 1.71 6.56
N LEU A 327 -0.28 0.92 6.83
CA LEU A 327 -1.59 1.11 6.22
C LEU A 327 -2.70 1.18 7.28
N ASP A 328 -3.70 2.02 7.04
CA ASP A 328 -4.97 1.99 7.75
C ASP A 328 -5.97 1.12 6.97
N SER A 329 -6.22 -0.08 7.46
CA SER A 329 -7.12 -1.04 6.80
C SER A 329 -8.56 -0.55 6.64
N LYS A 330 -8.99 0.49 7.37
CA LYS A 330 -10.33 1.06 7.27
C LYS A 330 -10.49 1.97 6.06
N LYS A 331 -9.37 2.47 5.54
CA LYS A 331 -9.31 3.42 4.42
C LYS A 331 -8.89 2.77 3.11
N ILE A 332 -8.68 1.45 3.11
CA ILE A 332 -8.35 0.69 1.91
C ILE A 332 -9.49 -0.26 1.59
N GLY A 333 -9.88 -0.32 0.33
CA GLY A 333 -10.94 -1.20 -0.14
C GLY A 333 -10.69 -1.76 -1.53
N LEU A 334 -11.18 -2.97 -1.74
CA LEU A 334 -11.23 -3.58 -3.06
C LEU A 334 -12.61 -3.39 -3.66
N TYR A 335 -12.64 -2.88 -4.87
CA TYR A 335 -13.84 -2.75 -5.68
C TYR A 335 -13.87 -3.87 -6.71
N THR A 336 -14.95 -4.63 -6.74
CA THR A 336 -15.15 -5.71 -7.70
C THR A 336 -16.28 -5.33 -8.66
N LEU A 337 -15.92 -5.04 -9.91
CA LEU A 337 -16.90 -4.76 -10.97
C LEU A 337 -17.49 -6.06 -11.51
N ARG A 338 -16.65 -7.05 -11.75
CA ARG A 338 -17.06 -8.42 -12.15
C ARG A 338 -16.38 -9.44 -11.24
N PRO A 339 -17.13 -10.28 -10.53
CA PRO A 339 -16.54 -11.32 -9.71
C PRO A 339 -15.78 -12.33 -10.58
N PHE A 340 -14.76 -12.95 -10.00
CA PHE A 340 -14.01 -14.00 -10.65
C PHE A 340 -14.91 -15.23 -10.86
N GLY A 341 -14.91 -15.74 -12.08
CA GLY A 341 -15.70 -16.91 -12.43
C GLY A 341 -15.28 -17.50 -13.77
N TRP A 342 -15.49 -18.81 -13.90
CA TRP A 342 -15.27 -19.55 -15.14
C TRP A 342 -16.41 -19.29 -16.12
N LYS A 343 -16.06 -19.01 -17.37
CA LYS A 343 -17.01 -18.86 -18.48
C LYS A 343 -16.63 -19.84 -19.58
N PRO A 344 -17.50 -20.79 -19.92
CA PRO A 344 -17.23 -21.71 -21.03
C PRO A 344 -17.19 -20.93 -22.34
N LEU A 345 -16.24 -21.29 -23.20
CA LEU A 345 -16.12 -20.75 -24.55
C LEU A 345 -16.74 -21.71 -25.56
N GLY A 346 -17.26 -21.17 -26.66
CA GLY A 346 -17.80 -21.97 -27.75
C GLY A 346 -16.75 -22.90 -28.39
N ARG A 347 -17.11 -24.14 -28.66
CA ARG A 347 -16.21 -25.10 -29.36
C ARG A 347 -15.97 -24.64 -30.80
N THR A 348 -14.72 -24.52 -31.18
CA THR A 348 -14.28 -24.25 -32.56
C THR A 348 -13.46 -25.42 -33.14
N GLY A 349 -13.31 -26.51 -32.38
CA GLY A 349 -12.55 -27.70 -32.71
C GLY A 349 -12.78 -28.80 -31.70
N ASP A 350 -11.98 -29.89 -31.75
CA ASP A 350 -12.04 -30.99 -30.79
C ASP A 350 -11.27 -30.63 -29.50
N PHE A 351 -11.80 -29.64 -28.78
CA PHE A 351 -11.30 -29.20 -27.48
C PHE A 351 -12.37 -28.47 -26.70
N ASP A 352 -12.30 -28.53 -25.38
CA ASP A 352 -13.06 -27.67 -24.50
C ASP A 352 -12.18 -26.52 -24.03
N ALA A 353 -12.79 -25.35 -23.94
CA ALA A 353 -12.11 -24.14 -23.43
C ALA A 353 -13.04 -23.37 -22.51
N ALA A 354 -12.43 -22.76 -21.47
CA ALA A 354 -13.11 -21.82 -20.60
C ALA A 354 -12.16 -20.71 -20.18
N ASP A 355 -12.72 -19.53 -19.98
CA ASP A 355 -12.01 -18.37 -19.46
C ASP A 355 -12.33 -18.15 -17.98
N LEU A 356 -11.29 -18.00 -17.17
CA LEU A 356 -11.41 -17.40 -15.83
C LEU A 356 -11.25 -15.90 -15.97
N VAL A 357 -12.29 -15.14 -15.70
CA VAL A 357 -12.30 -13.68 -15.85
C VAL A 357 -12.81 -13.04 -14.57
N GLY A 358 -12.13 -11.97 -14.15
CA GLY A 358 -12.58 -11.07 -13.10
C GLY A 358 -12.14 -9.64 -13.39
N GLU A 359 -12.81 -8.67 -12.78
CA GLU A 359 -12.47 -7.26 -12.94
C GLU A 359 -12.58 -6.54 -11.59
N ILE A 360 -11.46 -6.02 -11.15
CA ILE A 360 -11.32 -5.40 -9.85
C ILE A 360 -10.55 -4.08 -9.94
N SER A 361 -10.60 -3.29 -8.86
CA SER A 361 -9.80 -2.11 -8.63
C SER A 361 -9.46 -1.97 -7.15
N LEU A 362 -8.43 -1.17 -6.86
CA LEU A 362 -8.01 -0.80 -5.51
C LEU A 362 -8.41 0.66 -5.24
N ALA A 363 -8.99 0.90 -4.07
CA ALA A 363 -9.23 2.23 -3.55
C ALA A 363 -8.42 2.44 -2.28
N VAL A 364 -7.70 3.54 -2.23
CA VAL A 364 -6.91 3.96 -1.06
C VAL A 364 -7.30 5.39 -0.75
N ALA A 365 -8.06 5.56 0.32
CA ALA A 365 -8.58 6.85 0.73
C ALA A 365 -7.65 7.54 1.72
N ASN A 366 -7.53 8.86 1.59
CA ASN A 366 -6.67 9.73 2.40
C ASN A 366 -5.22 9.25 2.44
N GLU A 367 -4.43 9.62 1.46
CA GLU A 367 -3.02 9.25 1.35
C GLU A 367 -2.24 9.46 2.65
N LYS A 368 -2.47 10.56 3.36
CA LYS A 368 -1.85 10.89 4.66
C LYS A 368 -2.16 9.91 5.80
N ALA A 369 -3.14 9.03 5.60
CA ALA A 369 -3.45 7.97 6.56
C ALA A 369 -2.53 6.75 6.43
N HIS A 370 -1.75 6.72 5.40
CA HIS A 370 -0.82 5.66 5.06
C HIS A 370 0.60 6.21 5.04
N GLY A 371 1.56 5.30 5.06
CA GLY A 371 2.95 5.70 4.93
C GLY A 371 3.82 4.60 4.36
N THR A 372 5.01 4.98 3.90
CA THR A 372 5.98 4.07 3.32
C THR A 372 7.36 4.26 3.93
N ILE A 373 8.06 3.15 4.15
CA ILE A 373 9.50 3.16 4.43
C ILE A 373 10.19 2.70 3.17
N THR A 374 11.06 3.53 2.61
CA THR A 374 11.77 3.27 1.35
C THR A 374 13.26 3.10 1.57
N GLY A 375 13.96 2.55 0.57
CA GLY A 375 15.42 2.40 0.64
C GLY A 375 15.88 1.37 1.67
N ILE A 376 15.07 0.36 1.96
CA ILE A 376 15.45 -0.74 2.84
C ILE A 376 16.42 -1.65 2.08
N THR A 377 17.54 -1.97 2.73
CA THR A 377 18.50 -2.98 2.26
C THR A 377 18.65 -4.01 3.37
N SER A 378 18.14 -5.20 3.14
CA SER A 378 18.26 -6.37 4.03
C SER A 378 19.40 -7.28 3.58
#